data_3fab763872509d48dc4566cdd0a22c1e
#
_entry.id   3fab763872509d48dc4566cdd0a22c1e
#
_cell.length_a   1.000
_cell.length_b   1.000
_cell.length_c   1.000
_cell.angle_alpha   90.00
_cell.angle_beta   90.00
_cell.angle_gamma   90.00
#
_symmetry.space_group_name_H-M   'P 1'
#
loop_
_entity.id
_entity.type
_entity.pdbx_description
1 polymer ?
#
loop_
_entity_poly.entity_id
_entity_poly.type
_entity_poly.pdbx_seq_one_letter_code
_entity_poly.pdbx_strand_id
1 'polypeptide(L)'
;AEASQRFGIPESWIWAVMRAESRGNSRAVSPAGAMGLMQIMPGTWAMLTQRHRLGSDPFDIRANILGGTAYLRAMWDRYGDVSLMLAAYNAGPRRADDYARGRRRLPAETVSYVAQISTSLGLASATAAAAVRTPTLQSWRQAAIFAAHESAGADVKTKSTSAQPERAINA
;
A
#
# COMPACT_ATOMS: atom_id res chain seq x y z
N ALA A 1 14.48 -2.39 -15.13
CA ALA A 1 13.60 -2.36 -16.31
C ALA A 1 12.29 -3.16 -16.10
N GLU A 2 12.30 -4.47 -15.81
CA GLU A 2 11.10 -5.33 -15.76
C GLU A 2 9.99 -4.79 -14.83
N ALA A 3 10.32 -4.46 -13.60
CA ALA A 3 9.35 -3.96 -12.62
C ALA A 3 8.74 -2.61 -13.06
N SER A 4 9.56 -1.74 -13.65
CA SER A 4 9.12 -0.46 -14.19
C SER A 4 8.11 -0.65 -15.32
N GLN A 5 8.42 -1.51 -16.27
CA GLN A 5 7.53 -1.82 -17.40
C GLN A 5 6.23 -2.46 -16.94
N ARG A 6 6.31 -3.42 -16.02
CA ARG A 6 5.15 -4.16 -15.53
C ARG A 6 4.16 -3.31 -14.73
N PHE A 7 4.67 -2.39 -13.93
CA PHE A 7 3.84 -1.60 -13.01
C PHE A 7 3.75 -0.11 -13.37
N GLY A 8 4.41 0.34 -14.42
CA GLY A 8 4.36 1.74 -14.85
C GLY A 8 4.94 2.72 -13.83
N ILE A 9 5.92 2.29 -13.03
CA ILE A 9 6.66 3.13 -12.10
C ILE A 9 8.03 3.45 -12.70
N PRO A 10 8.48 4.73 -12.72
CA PRO A 10 9.80 5.09 -13.24
C PRO A 10 10.92 4.31 -12.53
N GLU A 11 11.90 3.82 -13.27
CA GLU A 11 13.05 3.09 -12.68
C GLU A 11 13.78 3.91 -11.63
N SER A 12 13.91 5.21 -11.84
CA SER A 12 14.52 6.12 -10.87
C SER A 12 13.82 6.09 -9.51
N TRP A 13 12.50 5.96 -9.48
CA TRP A 13 11.74 5.87 -8.23
C TRP A 13 12.00 4.54 -7.52
N ILE A 14 12.03 3.45 -8.28
CA ILE A 14 12.31 2.10 -7.74
C ILE A 14 13.71 2.08 -7.12
N TRP A 15 14.71 2.61 -7.82
CA TRP A 15 16.08 2.70 -7.32
C TRP A 15 16.20 3.58 -6.09
N ALA A 16 15.53 4.73 -6.06
CA ALA A 16 15.57 5.66 -4.94
C ALA A 16 14.96 5.03 -3.67
N VAL A 17 13.81 4.38 -3.81
CA VAL A 17 13.16 3.64 -2.70
C VAL A 17 14.05 2.51 -2.23
N MET A 18 14.52 1.63 -3.13
CA MET A 18 15.38 0.51 -2.75
C MET A 18 16.65 0.94 -2.02
N ARG A 19 17.26 2.05 -2.45
CA ARG A 19 18.44 2.61 -1.77
C ARG A 19 18.10 3.10 -0.37
N ALA A 20 16.95 3.76 -0.20
CA ALA A 20 16.50 4.24 1.11
C ALA A 20 16.16 3.09 2.06
N GLU A 21 15.54 2.01 1.55
CA GLU A 21 15.08 0.87 2.35
C GLU A 21 16.21 -0.05 2.82
N SER A 22 17.08 -0.47 1.93
CA SER A 22 18.07 -1.52 2.22
C SER A 22 19.51 -1.15 1.90
N ARG A 23 19.74 -0.02 1.23
CA ARG A 23 21.04 0.34 0.64
C ARG A 23 21.58 -0.73 -0.32
N GLY A 24 20.66 -1.52 -0.92
CA GLY A 24 21.01 -2.61 -1.83
C GLY A 24 21.29 -3.97 -1.16
N ASN A 25 21.05 -4.10 0.14
CA ASN A 25 21.19 -5.38 0.84
C ASN A 25 19.95 -6.25 0.60
N SER A 26 20.10 -7.31 -0.24
CA SER A 26 19.02 -8.22 -0.58
C SER A 26 18.52 -9.09 0.58
N ARG A 27 19.30 -9.23 1.63
CA ARG A 27 18.95 -10.01 2.83
C ARG A 27 18.65 -9.14 4.05
N ALA A 28 18.42 -7.85 3.85
CA ALA A 28 18.09 -6.95 4.94
C ALA A 28 16.79 -7.39 5.65
N VAL A 29 16.83 -7.36 6.98
CA VAL A 29 15.64 -7.52 7.83
C VAL A 29 15.64 -6.37 8.84
N SER A 30 14.56 -5.59 8.88
CA SER A 30 14.43 -4.52 9.86
C SER A 30 14.01 -5.06 11.24
N PRO A 31 14.18 -4.30 12.32
CA PRO A 31 13.67 -4.68 13.64
C PRO A 31 12.16 -4.95 13.66
N ALA A 32 11.40 -4.32 12.77
CA ALA A 32 9.97 -4.53 12.61
C ALA A 32 9.63 -5.74 11.72
N GLY A 33 10.64 -6.44 11.16
CA GLY A 33 10.45 -7.61 10.31
C GLY A 33 10.24 -7.31 8.83
N ALA A 34 10.50 -6.10 8.35
CA ALA A 34 10.49 -5.80 6.92
C ALA A 34 11.65 -6.51 6.20
N MET A 35 11.42 -7.03 4.99
CA MET A 35 12.30 -8.01 4.34
C MET A 35 12.79 -7.55 2.97
N GLY A 36 14.08 -7.82 2.70
CA GLY A 36 14.71 -7.74 1.38
C GLY A 36 14.99 -6.31 0.91
N LEU A 37 15.28 -6.19 -0.39
CA LEU A 37 15.70 -4.94 -1.03
C LEU A 37 14.73 -3.78 -0.84
N MET A 38 13.43 -4.07 -0.96
CA MET A 38 12.36 -3.09 -0.90
C MET A 38 11.66 -3.08 0.48
N GLN A 39 12.20 -3.78 1.48
CA GLN A 39 11.73 -3.81 2.86
C GLN A 39 10.23 -4.02 2.99
N ILE A 40 9.76 -5.13 2.44
CA ILE A 40 8.34 -5.47 2.43
C ILE A 40 7.96 -6.16 3.74
N MET A 41 6.94 -5.66 4.43
CA MET A 41 6.41 -6.29 5.65
C MET A 41 5.78 -7.65 5.34
N PRO A 42 5.86 -8.65 6.26
CA PRO A 42 5.37 -10.02 6.02
C PRO A 42 3.92 -10.09 5.55
N GLY A 43 3.02 -9.33 6.16
CA GLY A 43 1.61 -9.28 5.75
C GLY A 43 1.41 -8.71 4.35
N THR A 44 2.19 -7.67 4.00
CA THR A 44 2.19 -7.08 2.65
C THR A 44 2.77 -8.07 1.64
N TRP A 45 3.85 -8.78 2.00
CA TRP A 45 4.45 -9.82 1.15
C TRP A 45 3.44 -10.92 0.80
N ALA A 46 2.74 -11.45 1.80
CA ALA A 46 1.74 -12.50 1.60
C ALA A 46 0.64 -12.06 0.62
N MET A 47 0.12 -10.84 0.79
CA MET A 47 -0.89 -10.26 -0.11
C MET A 47 -0.35 -10.08 -1.54
N LEU A 48 0.86 -9.54 -1.69
CA LEU A 48 1.49 -9.30 -2.99
C LEU A 48 1.82 -10.61 -3.71
N THR A 49 2.31 -11.62 -2.99
CA THR A 49 2.61 -12.94 -3.53
C THR A 49 1.37 -13.63 -4.09
N GLN A 50 0.28 -13.60 -3.35
CA GLN A 50 -1.00 -14.15 -3.79
C GLN A 50 -1.47 -13.47 -5.08
N ARG A 51 -1.35 -12.13 -5.16
CA ARG A 51 -1.84 -11.34 -6.29
C ARG A 51 -0.95 -11.42 -7.53
N HIS A 52 0.36 -11.41 -7.34
CA HIS A 52 1.34 -11.26 -8.42
C HIS A 52 2.17 -12.52 -8.69
N ARG A 53 1.92 -13.61 -7.95
CA ARG A 53 2.61 -14.91 -8.09
C ARG A 53 4.13 -14.77 -7.94
N LEU A 54 4.56 -14.11 -6.86
CA LEU A 54 5.97 -13.78 -6.64
C LEU A 54 6.81 -14.94 -6.08
N GLY A 55 6.20 -16.07 -5.75
CA GLY A 55 6.88 -17.16 -5.05
C GLY A 55 6.87 -16.98 -3.53
N SER A 56 7.56 -17.88 -2.82
CA SER A 56 7.54 -17.94 -1.36
C SER A 56 8.70 -17.21 -0.68
N ASP A 57 9.79 -16.95 -1.42
CA ASP A 57 11.00 -16.34 -0.85
C ASP A 57 10.97 -14.80 -0.97
N PRO A 58 10.81 -14.07 0.14
CA PRO A 58 10.84 -12.61 0.14
C PRO A 58 12.25 -12.03 -0.09
N PHE A 59 13.28 -12.84 -0.08
CA PHE A 59 14.67 -12.45 -0.32
C PHE A 59 15.14 -12.74 -1.76
N ASP A 60 14.28 -13.38 -2.58
CA ASP A 60 14.51 -13.42 -4.02
C ASP A 60 14.53 -12.01 -4.59
N ILE A 61 15.67 -11.64 -5.19
CA ILE A 61 15.93 -10.27 -5.66
C ILE A 61 14.84 -9.79 -6.62
N ARG A 62 14.52 -10.61 -7.60
CA ARG A 62 13.53 -10.27 -8.64
C ARG A 62 12.13 -10.16 -8.04
N ALA A 63 11.73 -11.14 -7.24
CA ALA A 63 10.41 -11.17 -6.61
C ALA A 63 10.21 -10.01 -5.64
N ASN A 64 11.22 -9.68 -4.82
CA ASN A 64 11.16 -8.58 -3.88
C ASN A 64 11.03 -7.22 -4.59
N ILE A 65 11.81 -6.98 -5.66
CA ILE A 65 11.70 -5.75 -6.46
C ILE A 65 10.32 -5.67 -7.12
N LEU A 66 9.82 -6.75 -7.71
CA LEU A 66 8.48 -6.78 -8.30
C LEU A 66 7.39 -6.49 -7.25
N GLY A 67 7.48 -7.11 -6.09
CA GLY A 67 6.54 -6.90 -4.99
C GLY A 67 6.55 -5.47 -4.47
N GLY A 68 7.73 -4.93 -4.17
CA GLY A 68 7.88 -3.55 -3.71
C GLY A 68 7.39 -2.53 -4.73
N THR A 69 7.68 -2.77 -6.02
CA THR A 69 7.20 -1.89 -7.10
C THR A 69 5.69 -1.98 -7.28
N ALA A 70 5.09 -3.17 -7.15
CA ALA A 70 3.64 -3.33 -7.15
C ALA A 70 2.98 -2.57 -5.99
N TYR A 71 3.59 -2.60 -4.80
CA TYR A 71 3.10 -1.85 -3.64
C TYR A 71 3.26 -0.34 -3.83
N LEU A 72 4.39 0.10 -4.40
CA LEU A 72 4.62 1.50 -4.74
C LEU A 72 3.58 2.00 -5.76
N ARG A 73 3.27 1.18 -6.76
CA ARG A 73 2.20 1.46 -7.73
C ARG A 73 0.84 1.62 -7.07
N ALA A 74 0.50 0.73 -6.14
CA ALA A 74 -0.74 0.83 -5.40
C ALA A 74 -0.87 2.13 -4.59
N MET A 75 0.24 2.60 -4.00
CA MET A 75 0.27 3.87 -3.30
C MET A 75 0.16 5.06 -4.28
N TRP A 76 0.82 4.97 -5.43
CA TRP A 76 0.67 5.97 -6.47
C TRP A 76 -0.77 6.10 -6.97
N ASP A 77 -1.43 4.98 -7.27
CA ASP A 77 -2.82 4.96 -7.73
C ASP A 77 -3.78 5.54 -6.69
N ARG A 78 -3.46 5.36 -5.40
CA ARG A 78 -4.28 5.87 -4.30
C ARG A 78 -4.15 7.37 -4.11
N TYR A 79 -2.97 7.92 -4.21
CA TYR A 79 -2.69 9.30 -3.79
C TYR A 79 -2.45 10.26 -4.94
N GLY A 80 -1.92 9.82 -6.07
CA GLY A 80 -1.55 10.67 -7.21
C GLY A 80 -0.52 11.75 -6.89
N ASP A 81 0.13 11.64 -5.73
CA ASP A 81 1.14 12.56 -5.23
C ASP A 81 2.35 11.78 -4.73
N VAL A 82 3.55 12.19 -5.16
CA VAL A 82 4.79 11.45 -4.85
C VAL A 82 5.09 11.48 -3.36
N SER A 83 4.88 12.60 -2.68
CA SER A 83 5.19 12.72 -1.25
C SER A 83 4.25 11.85 -0.40
N LEU A 84 2.95 11.83 -0.74
CA LEU A 84 1.96 10.97 -0.08
C LEU A 84 2.18 9.49 -0.40
N MET A 85 2.53 9.16 -1.65
CA MET A 85 2.91 7.81 -2.06
C MET A 85 4.08 7.28 -1.22
N LEU A 86 5.16 8.06 -1.11
CA LEU A 86 6.34 7.70 -0.32
C LEU A 86 6.03 7.60 1.17
N ALA A 87 5.24 8.55 1.70
CA ALA A 87 4.78 8.51 3.08
C ALA A 87 3.93 7.26 3.37
N ALA A 88 3.05 6.90 2.44
CA ALA A 88 2.22 5.69 2.56
C ALA A 88 3.03 4.41 2.44
N TYR A 89 4.06 4.39 1.57
CA TYR A 89 4.97 3.26 1.45
C TYR A 89 5.70 3.00 2.77
N ASN A 90 6.28 4.04 3.36
CA ASN A 90 7.09 3.94 4.59
C ASN A 90 6.24 3.77 5.86
N ALA A 91 5.24 4.64 6.07
CA ALA A 91 4.45 4.69 7.32
C ALA A 91 3.14 3.89 7.27
N GLY A 92 2.77 3.39 6.10
CA GLY A 92 1.51 2.72 5.83
C GLY A 92 0.37 3.68 5.42
N PRO A 93 -0.59 3.17 4.63
CA PRO A 93 -1.64 4.01 4.03
C PRO A 93 -2.55 4.69 5.07
N ARG A 94 -2.83 4.05 6.21
CA ARG A 94 -3.65 4.68 7.26
C ARG A 94 -3.04 5.96 7.81
N ARG A 95 -1.71 5.97 8.06
CA ARG A 95 -1.02 7.17 8.54
C ARG A 95 -0.95 8.26 7.49
N ALA A 96 -0.75 7.89 6.23
CA ALA A 96 -0.78 8.82 5.11
C ALA A 96 -2.17 9.44 4.93
N ASP A 97 -3.25 8.65 5.07
CA ASP A 97 -4.63 9.15 5.06
C ASP A 97 -4.92 10.14 6.17
N ASP A 98 -4.49 9.82 7.40
CA ASP A 98 -4.69 10.71 8.55
C ASP A 98 -3.92 12.02 8.36
N TYR A 99 -2.72 11.94 7.80
CA TYR A 99 -1.92 13.12 7.46
C TYR A 99 -2.58 13.95 6.36
N ALA A 100 -3.01 13.34 5.26
CA ALA A 100 -3.66 14.01 4.14
C ALA A 100 -4.96 14.73 4.56
N ARG A 101 -5.63 14.22 5.60
CA ARG A 101 -6.84 14.83 6.19
C ARG A 101 -6.54 15.83 7.31
N GLY A 102 -5.27 16.14 7.58
CA GLY A 102 -4.87 17.03 8.67
C GLY A 102 -5.13 16.50 10.08
N ARG A 103 -5.42 15.21 10.23
CA ARG A 103 -5.74 14.59 11.54
C ARG A 103 -4.51 14.27 12.36
N ARG A 104 -3.38 13.99 11.71
CA ARG A 104 -2.15 13.57 12.36
C ARG A 104 -0.93 14.01 11.56
N ARG A 105 0.17 14.32 12.26
CA ARG A 105 1.47 14.54 11.62
C ARG A 105 2.11 13.21 11.25
N LEU A 106 2.94 13.22 10.20
CA LEU A 106 3.80 12.08 9.88
C LEU A 106 4.88 11.92 10.95
N PRO A 107 5.33 10.68 11.23
CA PRO A 107 6.52 10.44 12.04
C PRO A 107 7.74 11.17 11.47
N ALA A 108 8.64 11.62 12.32
CA ALA A 108 9.86 12.33 11.90
C ALA A 108 10.71 11.48 10.92
N GLU A 109 10.77 10.17 11.15
CA GLU A 109 11.43 9.21 10.26
C GLU A 109 10.82 9.25 8.86
N THR A 110 9.49 9.20 8.77
CA THR A 110 8.78 9.26 7.48
C THR A 110 9.00 10.59 6.76
N VAL A 111 9.01 11.71 7.49
CA VAL A 111 9.33 13.03 6.92
C VAL A 111 10.73 13.04 6.33
N SER A 112 11.71 12.50 7.06
CA SER A 112 13.10 12.40 6.59
C SER A 112 13.22 11.48 5.37
N TYR A 113 12.52 10.34 5.37
CA TYR A 113 12.45 9.39 4.26
C TYR A 113 11.92 10.06 2.97
N VAL A 114 10.78 10.74 3.07
CA VAL A 114 10.19 11.47 1.94
C VAL A 114 11.13 12.55 1.43
N ALA A 115 11.72 13.35 2.32
CA ALA A 115 12.66 14.41 1.94
C ALA A 115 13.91 13.87 1.22
N GLN A 116 14.50 12.78 1.74
CA GLN A 116 15.68 12.14 1.15
C GLN A 116 15.40 11.66 -0.27
N ILE A 117 14.29 10.95 -0.48
CA ILE A 117 13.94 10.40 -1.80
C ILE A 117 13.57 11.54 -2.75
N SER A 118 12.76 12.50 -2.32
CA SER A 118 12.38 13.65 -3.15
C SER A 118 13.60 14.43 -3.62
N THR A 119 14.59 14.63 -2.76
CA THR A 119 15.86 15.28 -3.11
C THR A 119 16.63 14.44 -4.14
N SER A 120 16.72 13.12 -3.95
CA SER A 120 17.44 12.23 -4.88
C SER A 120 16.79 12.15 -6.28
N LEU A 121 15.49 12.44 -6.35
CA LEU A 121 14.72 12.48 -7.59
C LEU A 121 14.65 13.89 -8.22
N GLY A 122 15.27 14.90 -7.61
CA GLY A 122 15.22 16.28 -8.08
C GLY A 122 13.85 16.95 -7.88
N LEU A 123 12.98 16.38 -7.05
CA LEU A 123 11.62 16.88 -6.81
C LEU A 123 11.55 17.92 -5.68
N ALA A 124 12.64 18.18 -4.98
CA ALA A 124 12.69 19.05 -3.80
C ALA A 124 12.32 20.51 -4.07
N SER A 125 12.37 20.96 -5.34
CA SER A 125 11.98 22.32 -5.71
C SER A 125 10.47 22.50 -5.95
N ALA A 126 9.71 21.43 -6.13
CA ALA A 126 8.28 21.50 -6.44
C ALA A 126 7.38 21.58 -5.19
N THR A 127 7.88 21.13 -4.03
CA THR A 127 7.09 21.08 -2.79
C THR A 127 6.96 22.40 -2.06
N ALA A 128 7.76 23.42 -2.41
CA ALA A 128 7.61 24.77 -1.86
C ALA A 128 6.52 25.61 -2.57
N ALA A 129 6.01 25.16 -3.73
CA ALA A 129 5.07 25.93 -4.55
C ALA A 129 3.69 25.27 -4.74
N ALA A 130 3.50 24.02 -4.30
CA ALA A 130 2.22 23.33 -4.41
C ALA A 130 1.50 23.30 -3.07
N ALA A 131 0.85 24.40 -2.72
CA ALA A 131 -0.21 24.41 -1.72
C ALA A 131 -1.25 23.35 -2.10
N VAL A 132 -1.40 22.37 -1.21
CA VAL A 132 -2.59 21.53 -0.97
C VAL A 132 -3.60 21.46 -2.13
N ARG A 133 -3.37 20.57 -3.08
CA ARG A 133 -4.48 20.00 -3.85
C ARG A 133 -4.98 18.79 -3.09
N THR A 134 -6.07 18.95 -2.37
CA THR A 134 -6.79 17.86 -1.74
C THR A 134 -7.19 16.83 -2.79
N PRO A 135 -6.69 15.58 -2.71
CA PRO A 135 -7.18 14.53 -3.60
C PRO A 135 -8.64 14.25 -3.25
N THR A 136 -9.49 14.27 -4.25
CA THR A 136 -10.89 13.88 -4.09
C THR A 136 -10.95 12.41 -3.66
N LEU A 137 -11.64 12.15 -2.55
CA LEU A 137 -11.78 10.84 -1.88
C LEU A 137 -12.40 9.71 -2.74
N GLN A 138 -12.66 9.95 -4.02
CA GLN A 138 -13.36 9.01 -4.89
C GLN A 138 -12.46 8.04 -5.66
N SER A 139 -11.17 8.36 -5.86
CA SER A 139 -10.30 7.52 -6.71
C SER A 139 -9.78 6.25 -6.03
N TRP A 140 -9.68 6.20 -4.70
CA TRP A 140 -9.12 5.05 -4.00
C TRP A 140 -10.05 3.83 -3.92
N ARG A 141 -11.38 4.06 -3.98
CA ARG A 141 -12.36 2.95 -3.99
C ARG A 141 -12.28 2.09 -5.25
N GLN A 142 -11.68 2.62 -6.31
CA GLN A 142 -11.48 1.92 -7.58
C GLN A 142 -10.10 1.26 -7.70
N ALA A 143 -9.18 1.50 -6.76
CA ALA A 143 -7.89 0.82 -6.75
C ALA A 143 -8.11 -0.68 -6.49
N ALA A 144 -7.87 -1.48 -7.52
CA ALA A 144 -8.17 -2.91 -7.55
C ALA A 144 -7.54 -3.78 -6.44
N ILE A 145 -6.66 -3.20 -5.59
CA ILE A 145 -6.05 -3.86 -4.43
C ILE A 145 -7.04 -3.99 -3.27
N PHE A 146 -8.03 -3.09 -3.18
CA PHE A 146 -8.98 -3.07 -2.07
C PHE A 146 -10.36 -3.62 -2.45
N ALA A 147 -10.62 -3.86 -3.75
CA ALA A 147 -11.90 -4.40 -4.23
C ALA A 147 -12.17 -5.85 -3.78
N ALA A 148 -11.15 -6.59 -3.37
CA ALA A 148 -11.31 -7.98 -2.92
C ALA A 148 -11.82 -8.13 -1.47
N HIS A 149 -11.89 -7.06 -0.69
CA HIS A 149 -12.37 -7.13 0.70
C HIS A 149 -13.86 -6.81 0.87
N GLU A 150 -14.51 -6.20 -0.12
CA GLU A 150 -15.95 -5.87 -0.01
C GLU A 150 -16.87 -7.00 -0.50
N SER A 151 -16.38 -7.97 -1.27
CA SER A 151 -17.21 -9.08 -1.78
C SER A 151 -17.34 -10.27 -0.82
N ALA A 152 -16.63 -10.31 0.29
CA ALA A 152 -16.71 -11.39 1.27
C ALA A 152 -17.71 -11.14 2.42
N GLY A 153 -18.38 -9.99 2.44
CA GLY A 153 -19.25 -9.58 3.55
C GLY A 153 -20.76 -9.55 3.26
N ALA A 154 -21.21 -9.92 2.07
CA ALA A 154 -22.59 -9.66 1.63
C ALA A 154 -23.52 -10.89 1.53
N ASP A 155 -23.12 -12.06 2.03
CA ASP A 155 -23.98 -13.26 1.97
C ASP A 155 -24.21 -13.90 3.36
N VAL A 156 -24.71 -13.08 4.30
CA VAL A 156 -25.45 -13.62 5.46
C VAL A 156 -26.72 -12.77 5.62
N LYS A 157 -27.70 -13.03 4.76
CA LYS A 157 -29.06 -12.55 4.97
C LYS A 157 -29.98 -13.74 5.17
N THR A 158 -30.24 -14.00 6.45
CA THR A 158 -31.53 -14.34 7.07
C THR A 158 -32.54 -15.08 6.20
N LYS A 159 -32.63 -16.39 6.37
CA LYS A 159 -33.91 -17.10 6.26
C LYS A 159 -34.59 -17.04 7.63
N SER A 160 -35.40 -16.04 7.83
CA SER A 160 -36.42 -16.04 8.86
C SER A 160 -37.59 -16.84 8.33
N THR A 161 -37.72 -18.07 8.77
CA THR A 161 -38.93 -18.85 8.58
C THR A 161 -39.89 -18.47 9.69
N SER A 162 -40.92 -17.74 9.34
CA SER A 162 -42.11 -17.56 10.13
C SER A 162 -42.87 -18.86 10.23
N ALA A 163 -42.86 -19.48 11.39
CA ALA A 163 -43.84 -20.51 11.75
C ALA A 163 -44.89 -19.87 12.66
N GLN A 164 -46.10 -19.77 12.12
CA GLN A 164 -47.31 -19.49 12.90
C GLN A 164 -47.65 -20.65 13.83
N PRO A 165 -48.21 -20.40 14.99
CA PRO A 165 -48.75 -21.43 15.86
C PRO A 165 -50.18 -21.77 15.44
N GLU A 166 -50.41 -23.01 15.02
CA GLU A 166 -51.73 -23.58 14.93
C GLU A 166 -52.26 -23.99 16.32
N ARG A 167 -53.47 -23.53 16.57
CA ARG A 167 -54.30 -23.93 17.71
C ARG A 167 -54.78 -25.35 17.49
N ALA A 168 -54.59 -26.19 18.43
CA ALA A 168 -55.40 -27.43 18.56
C ALA A 168 -56.11 -27.43 19.90
N ILE A 169 -57.39 -27.61 19.78
CA ILE A 169 -58.44 -27.70 20.78
C ILE A 169 -58.62 -29.19 21.06
N ASN A 170 -58.89 -29.53 22.33
CA ASN A 170 -59.64 -30.68 22.88
C ASN A 170 -59.14 -32.11 22.68
N ALA A 171 -58.81 -32.80 23.72
CA ALA A 171 -59.65 -33.75 24.49
C ALA A 171 -58.86 -34.21 25.71
#